data_de2b3f16461b0ea9b36455cb2ceba373
#
_entry.id   de2b3f16461b0ea9b36455cb2ceba373
#
_cell.length_a   1.000
_cell.length_b   1.000
_cell.length_c   1.000
_cell.angle_alpha   90.00
_cell.angle_beta   90.00
_cell.angle_gamma   90.00
#
_symmetry.space_group_name_H-M   'P 1'
#
loop_
_entity.id
_entity.type
_entity.pdbx_description
1 polymer ?
#
loop_
_entity_poly.entity_id
_entity_poly.type
_entity_poly.pdbx_seq_one_letter_code
_entity_poly.pdbx_strand_id
1 'polypeptide(L)'
;MGKFEDFMKKLEVKPTDDEYEAISTSRWGNKDVYPIAHDKRTYDVLAFYAYWGTCGICVTSFTIGSSLIGIGLTAGQAMGAVSFVFYGTQMYFGGEAICICLSAIFPTFLRMKNTLPTSAGITTQALVGFVLFIIVYFPIIWYIPPHRIQKFLEPALIIAVATMLGIMGWAVAANHGPGNLVSPAIAITKYEAGFKMVQGITSIAGTYTGGSDRVSDWTRYAKSRHAATPAMLTCLPITVTLTALAGVITTSATTHYLGTVQWNPLIMLQGVQQTMYTPGCRAGTFFAGLGLLSVTIFVNYTQNCVSSGMDLAMLAPKYLSRRRGSIIFSILGIIAQPWRFLTQAATFITVLSSFGVFMSPAAAVLMSDFWLVRRTKWNIPELYRPGGIYWYTAGVNWRAFVAYFLGMFPALPGFVNAVGGLHVNEVWVRFYQVSYFFGYIVSGLLYWGLCTLFPPKGLGEQVDIDADVFVIQGLGDEASENEKGIPSPEVGATKME
;
A
#
# COMPACT_ATOMS: atom_id res chain seq x y z
N MET A 1 0.13 36.42 19.30
CA MET A 1 -0.83 35.86 18.32
C MET A 1 -0.37 36.10 16.87
N GLY A 2 -0.03 37.33 16.43
CA GLY A 2 0.32 37.62 15.02
C GLY A 2 1.41 36.77 14.37
N LYS A 3 2.53 36.48 15.06
CA LYS A 3 3.62 35.68 14.46
C LYS A 3 3.23 34.23 14.14
N PHE A 4 2.35 33.62 14.95
CA PHE A 4 1.83 32.26 14.71
C PHE A 4 0.83 32.26 13.55
N GLU A 5 -0.04 33.26 13.48
CA GLU A 5 -0.98 33.42 12.36
C GLU A 5 -0.26 33.67 11.04
N ASP A 6 0.79 34.49 11.03
CA ASP A 6 1.63 34.72 9.86
C ASP A 6 2.40 33.46 9.42
N PHE A 7 2.84 32.63 10.37
CA PHE A 7 3.45 31.34 10.08
C PHE A 7 2.45 30.36 9.49
N MET A 8 1.24 30.28 10.06
CA MET A 8 0.17 29.41 9.54
C MET A 8 -0.27 29.82 8.14
N LYS A 9 -0.39 31.12 7.84
CA LYS A 9 -0.67 31.62 6.49
C LYS A 9 0.42 31.23 5.47
N LYS A 10 1.69 31.19 5.87
CA LYS A 10 2.79 30.72 5.01
C LYS A 10 2.73 29.22 4.71
N LEU A 11 2.10 28.44 5.59
CA LEU A 11 1.91 27.00 5.41
C LEU A 11 0.69 26.68 4.53
N GLU A 12 -0.21 27.62 4.26
CA GLU A 12 -1.36 27.38 3.40
C GLU A 12 -0.92 26.91 2.00
N VAL A 13 -1.66 25.93 1.46
CA VAL A 13 -1.43 25.43 0.10
C VAL A 13 -1.88 26.50 -0.86
N LYS A 14 -0.93 27.12 -1.57
CA LYS A 14 -1.25 28.14 -2.56
C LYS A 14 -1.94 27.50 -3.76
N PRO A 15 -2.99 28.15 -4.36
CA PRO A 15 -3.43 27.82 -5.70
C PRO A 15 -2.22 27.90 -6.63
N THR A 16 -2.05 26.95 -7.51
CA THR A 16 -1.02 27.04 -8.55
C THR A 16 -1.61 27.77 -9.74
N ASP A 17 -0.79 28.61 -10.41
CA ASP A 17 -1.16 29.45 -11.56
C ASP A 17 -1.61 28.68 -12.82
N ASP A 18 -1.73 27.36 -12.77
CA ASP A 18 -2.20 26.52 -13.85
C ASP A 18 -3.70 26.25 -13.69
N GLU A 19 -4.53 26.72 -14.58
CA GLU A 19 -5.93 26.32 -14.94
C GLU A 19 -6.95 26.03 -13.82
N TYR A 20 -6.54 25.94 -12.56
CA TYR A 20 -7.36 25.70 -11.38
C TYR A 20 -7.44 26.94 -10.47
N GLU A 21 -7.29 28.15 -11.01
CA GLU A 21 -7.41 29.42 -10.24
C GLU A 21 -8.78 29.58 -9.55
N ALA A 22 -9.82 28.92 -10.09
CA ALA A 22 -11.17 28.96 -9.55
C ALA A 22 -11.40 28.01 -8.35
N ILE A 23 -10.49 27.04 -8.07
CA ILE A 23 -10.65 26.17 -6.90
C ILE A 23 -9.94 26.78 -5.71
N SER A 24 -10.69 27.50 -4.89
CA SER A 24 -10.19 28.01 -3.62
C SER A 24 -9.72 26.86 -2.72
N THR A 25 -8.52 26.95 -2.17
CA THR A 25 -8.06 26.06 -1.11
C THR A 25 -8.90 26.36 0.13
N SER A 26 -9.78 25.43 0.49
CA SER A 26 -10.67 25.53 1.62
C SER A 26 -10.25 24.61 2.77
N ARG A 27 -10.93 24.72 3.90
CA ARG A 27 -10.79 23.76 5.01
C ARG A 27 -11.17 22.33 4.58
N TRP A 28 -12.00 22.18 3.55
CA TRP A 28 -12.64 20.92 3.17
C TRP A 28 -12.04 20.29 1.91
N GLY A 29 -11.25 21.03 1.13
CA GLY A 29 -10.65 20.50 -0.08
C GLY A 29 -9.56 21.37 -0.66
N ASN A 30 -8.77 20.79 -1.53
CA ASN A 30 -7.75 21.46 -2.36
C ASN A 30 -7.66 20.72 -3.72
N LYS A 31 -6.81 21.21 -4.62
CA LYS A 31 -6.61 20.63 -5.96
C LYS A 31 -6.24 19.14 -5.99
N ASP A 32 -5.65 18.62 -4.93
CA ASP A 32 -5.28 17.19 -4.83
C ASP A 32 -6.48 16.32 -4.43
N VAL A 33 -7.51 16.91 -3.82
CA VAL A 33 -8.73 16.23 -3.35
C VAL A 33 -9.85 16.27 -4.38
N TYR A 34 -10.04 17.40 -5.07
CA TYR A 34 -11.11 17.59 -6.04
C TYR A 34 -10.94 16.74 -7.32
N PRO A 35 -12.01 16.53 -8.12
CA PRO A 35 -11.94 15.78 -9.38
C PRO A 35 -10.90 16.31 -10.34
N ILE A 36 -10.31 15.42 -11.13
CA ILE A 36 -9.23 15.76 -12.08
C ILE A 36 -9.82 16.12 -13.44
N ALA A 37 -9.34 17.21 -14.05
CA ALA A 37 -9.72 17.66 -15.38
C ALA A 37 -9.41 16.60 -16.46
N HIS A 38 -10.16 16.62 -17.55
CA HIS A 38 -10.11 15.59 -18.60
C HIS A 38 -8.74 15.46 -19.26
N ASP A 39 -8.02 16.55 -19.48
CA ASP A 39 -6.67 16.59 -20.07
C ASP A 39 -5.62 15.84 -19.22
N LYS A 40 -5.83 15.76 -17.90
CA LYS A 40 -4.94 15.06 -16.96
C LYS A 40 -5.33 13.59 -16.71
N ARG A 41 -6.42 13.12 -17.32
CA ARG A 41 -6.83 11.71 -17.30
C ARG A 41 -6.07 10.94 -18.36
N THR A 42 -4.91 10.42 -18.01
CA THR A 42 -3.95 9.83 -18.94
C THR A 42 -3.89 8.30 -18.91
N TYR A 43 -4.47 7.66 -17.91
CA TYR A 43 -4.38 6.21 -17.71
C TYR A 43 -5.41 5.48 -18.57
N ASP A 44 -4.92 4.70 -19.54
CA ASP A 44 -5.70 3.73 -20.32
C ASP A 44 -5.62 2.31 -19.69
N VAL A 45 -6.18 1.34 -20.39
CA VAL A 45 -6.19 -0.07 -19.94
C VAL A 45 -4.77 -0.61 -19.76
N LEU A 46 -3.85 -0.32 -20.69
CA LEU A 46 -2.46 -0.79 -20.62
C LEU A 46 -1.71 -0.18 -19.44
N ALA A 47 -1.92 1.11 -19.16
CA ALA A 47 -1.34 1.77 -18.02
C ALA A 47 -1.80 1.14 -16.68
N PHE A 48 -3.06 0.70 -16.58
CA PHE A 48 -3.53 -0.04 -15.42
C PHE A 48 -2.96 -1.45 -15.33
N TYR A 49 -2.73 -2.14 -16.46
CA TYR A 49 -2.00 -3.41 -16.46
C TYR A 49 -0.55 -3.22 -15.96
N ALA A 50 0.13 -2.17 -16.41
CA ALA A 50 1.48 -1.85 -15.93
C ALA A 50 1.48 -1.47 -14.43
N TYR A 51 0.49 -0.71 -13.98
CA TYR A 51 0.32 -0.34 -12.57
C TYR A 51 0.13 -1.59 -11.68
N TRP A 52 -0.87 -2.42 -11.96
CA TRP A 52 -1.16 -3.60 -11.15
C TRP A 52 -0.11 -4.71 -11.32
N GLY A 53 0.45 -4.84 -12.52
CA GLY A 53 1.54 -5.77 -12.78
C GLY A 53 2.79 -5.46 -11.97
N THR A 54 3.20 -4.18 -11.93
CA THR A 54 4.33 -3.74 -11.13
C THR A 54 4.06 -3.93 -9.64
N CYS A 55 2.83 -3.67 -9.17
CA CYS A 55 2.42 -3.91 -7.78
C CYS A 55 2.49 -5.39 -7.40
N GLY A 56 2.08 -6.28 -8.30
CA GLY A 56 2.10 -7.73 -8.07
C GLY A 56 3.50 -8.33 -8.18
N ILE A 57 4.35 -7.82 -9.07
CA ILE A 57 5.73 -8.29 -9.27
C ILE A 57 6.69 -7.42 -8.46
N CYS A 58 6.71 -7.61 -7.15
CA CYS A 58 7.54 -6.83 -6.24
C CYS A 58 8.21 -7.70 -5.17
N VAL A 59 9.17 -7.12 -4.47
CA VAL A 59 9.88 -7.77 -3.37
C VAL A 59 8.92 -8.30 -2.31
N THR A 60 7.88 -7.55 -1.96
CA THR A 60 6.88 -7.96 -0.97
C THR A 60 6.12 -9.22 -1.41
N SER A 61 5.65 -9.31 -2.65
CA SER A 61 4.95 -10.50 -3.17
C SER A 61 5.87 -11.73 -3.20
N PHE A 62 7.13 -11.54 -3.58
CA PHE A 62 8.15 -12.58 -3.52
C PHE A 62 8.37 -13.06 -2.08
N THR A 63 8.55 -12.13 -1.13
CA THR A 63 8.82 -12.44 0.27
C THR A 63 7.64 -13.07 0.98
N ILE A 64 6.40 -12.76 0.62
CA ILE A 64 5.21 -13.43 1.16
C ILE A 64 5.25 -14.91 0.80
N GLY A 65 5.48 -15.26 -0.46
CA GLY A 65 5.58 -16.66 -0.88
C GLY A 65 6.69 -17.42 -0.15
N SER A 66 7.87 -16.83 -0.07
CA SER A 66 9.05 -17.45 0.55
C SER A 66 9.00 -17.51 2.07
N SER A 67 8.38 -16.52 2.74
CA SER A 67 8.29 -16.48 4.20
C SER A 67 7.34 -17.51 4.79
N LEU A 68 6.38 -18.01 4.02
CA LEU A 68 5.52 -19.14 4.42
C LEU A 68 6.34 -20.40 4.70
N ILE A 69 7.55 -20.50 4.18
CA ILE A 69 8.49 -21.61 4.42
C ILE A 69 9.19 -21.48 5.78
N GLY A 70 9.38 -20.27 6.30
CA GLY A 70 10.26 -19.96 7.43
C GLY A 70 9.59 -19.63 8.77
N ILE A 71 8.34 -20.02 9.06
CA ILE A 71 7.59 -19.52 10.23
C ILE A 71 8.07 -20.05 11.59
N GLY A 72 8.64 -19.13 12.41
CA GLY A 72 8.88 -19.27 13.85
C GLY A 72 8.93 -17.93 14.58
N LEU A 73 7.95 -17.59 15.42
CA LEU A 73 7.46 -16.28 15.86
C LEU A 73 8.16 -15.54 17.03
N THR A 74 8.14 -14.19 17.01
CA THR A 74 7.74 -13.28 18.11
C THR A 74 7.46 -11.86 17.58
N ALA A 75 6.49 -11.20 18.16
CA ALA A 75 5.88 -9.98 17.64
C ALA A 75 5.70 -8.90 18.72
N GLY A 76 5.67 -7.66 18.37
CA GLY A 76 5.15 -6.62 19.21
C GLY A 76 5.57 -5.21 18.91
N GLN A 77 4.96 -4.57 17.96
CA GLN A 77 4.87 -3.08 17.85
C GLN A 77 4.20 -2.63 16.56
N ALA A 78 3.01 -3.13 16.23
CA ALA A 78 2.32 -2.80 14.98
C ALA A 78 0.89 -2.30 15.21
N MET A 79 0.71 -1.20 15.91
CA MET A 79 -0.60 -0.56 15.93
C MET A 79 -0.50 0.93 15.61
N GLY A 80 -1.27 1.36 14.65
CA GLY A 80 -1.53 2.76 14.35
C GLY A 80 -0.96 3.31 13.06
N ALA A 81 -0.27 2.50 12.22
CA ALA A 81 0.45 3.11 11.13
C ALA A 81 0.73 2.19 9.94
N VAL A 82 -0.30 1.50 9.46
CA VAL A 82 -0.21 0.56 8.35
C VAL A 82 0.50 1.17 7.13
N SER A 83 0.12 2.36 6.71
CA SER A 83 0.67 2.98 5.49
C SER A 83 2.13 3.39 5.62
N PHE A 84 2.55 3.98 6.72
CA PHE A 84 3.95 4.40 6.86
C PHE A 84 4.90 3.22 7.12
N VAL A 85 4.40 2.12 7.71
CA VAL A 85 5.19 0.89 7.87
C VAL A 85 5.53 0.32 6.49
N PHE A 86 4.57 0.17 5.59
CA PHE A 86 4.85 -0.27 4.21
C PHE A 86 5.73 0.72 3.45
N TYR A 87 5.50 2.00 3.63
CA TYR A 87 6.33 3.03 3.04
C TYR A 87 7.79 2.87 3.48
N GLY A 88 8.03 2.76 4.78
CA GLY A 88 9.35 2.53 5.35
C GLY A 88 9.99 1.22 4.91
N THR A 89 9.22 0.13 4.86
CA THR A 89 9.68 -1.19 4.38
C THR A 89 10.19 -1.12 2.95
N GLN A 90 9.44 -0.50 2.05
CA GLN A 90 9.87 -0.34 0.66
C GLN A 90 11.10 0.57 0.53
N MET A 91 11.20 1.61 1.36
CA MET A 91 12.42 2.44 1.39
C MET A 91 13.64 1.64 1.84
N TYR A 92 13.49 0.75 2.83
CA TYR A 92 14.56 -0.12 3.30
C TYR A 92 14.95 -1.15 2.24
N PHE A 93 14.00 -1.79 1.57
CA PHE A 93 14.27 -2.69 0.44
C PHE A 93 15.02 -1.99 -0.69
N GLY A 94 14.66 -0.74 -1.00
CA GLY A 94 15.41 0.07 -1.96
C GLY A 94 16.85 0.33 -1.54
N GLY A 95 17.07 0.58 -0.26
CA GLY A 95 18.41 0.71 0.34
C GLY A 95 19.23 -0.58 0.22
N GLU A 96 18.65 -1.73 0.53
CA GLU A 96 19.29 -3.03 0.36
C GLU A 96 19.63 -3.33 -1.11
N ALA A 97 18.74 -2.97 -2.05
CA ALA A 97 19.02 -3.09 -3.48
C ALA A 97 20.22 -2.23 -3.93
N ILE A 98 20.34 -1.02 -3.40
CA ILE A 98 21.54 -0.17 -3.61
C ILE A 98 22.78 -0.83 -3.01
N CYS A 99 22.70 -1.40 -1.81
CA CYS A 99 23.81 -2.14 -1.22
C CYS A 99 24.30 -3.27 -2.11
N ILE A 100 23.39 -4.04 -2.72
CA ILE A 100 23.73 -5.12 -3.66
C ILE A 100 24.48 -4.57 -4.87
N CYS A 101 23.99 -3.49 -5.48
CA CYS A 101 24.63 -2.84 -6.61
C CYS A 101 26.03 -2.32 -6.26
N LEU A 102 26.18 -1.63 -5.12
CA LEU A 102 27.46 -1.11 -4.67
C LEU A 102 28.44 -2.23 -4.30
N SER A 103 27.97 -3.29 -3.64
CA SER A 103 28.79 -4.47 -3.33
C SER A 103 29.26 -5.19 -4.57
N ALA A 104 28.46 -5.24 -5.62
CA ALA A 104 28.85 -5.83 -6.90
C ALA A 104 29.96 -5.03 -7.62
N ILE A 105 29.94 -3.70 -7.50
CA ILE A 105 30.96 -2.81 -8.12
C ILE A 105 32.20 -2.74 -7.24
N PHE A 106 32.03 -2.49 -5.94
CA PHE A 106 33.10 -2.21 -5.00
C PHE A 106 33.28 -3.33 -3.97
N PRO A 107 34.33 -4.18 -4.08
CA PRO A 107 34.63 -5.22 -3.09
C PRO A 107 34.84 -4.69 -1.67
N THR A 108 35.33 -3.46 -1.56
CA THR A 108 35.52 -2.77 -0.28
C THR A 108 34.21 -2.47 0.43
N PHE A 109 33.15 -2.16 -0.34
CA PHE A 109 31.81 -1.94 0.20
C PHE A 109 31.20 -3.26 0.72
N LEU A 110 31.37 -4.37 0.01
CA LEU A 110 30.94 -5.69 0.48
C LEU A 110 31.59 -6.08 1.83
N ARG A 111 32.85 -5.71 2.02
CA ARG A 111 33.64 -6.02 3.23
C ARG A 111 33.60 -4.92 4.28
N MET A 112 32.69 -3.96 4.16
CA MET A 112 32.57 -2.84 5.10
C MET A 112 32.31 -3.35 6.52
N LYS A 113 33.16 -2.94 7.47
CA LYS A 113 32.98 -3.29 8.89
C LYS A 113 31.75 -2.57 9.46
N ASN A 114 30.95 -3.29 10.20
CA ASN A 114 29.87 -2.69 10.96
C ASN A 114 30.45 -1.89 12.14
N THR A 115 30.16 -0.60 12.16
CA THR A 115 30.57 0.33 13.23
C THR A 115 29.39 0.69 14.16
N LEU A 116 28.17 0.24 13.83
CA LEU A 116 26.99 0.53 14.63
C LEU A 116 26.82 -0.51 15.74
N PRO A 117 26.29 -0.11 16.91
CA PRO A 117 25.99 -1.03 18.00
C PRO A 117 24.83 -1.97 17.60
N THR A 118 24.80 -3.16 18.17
CA THR A 118 23.72 -4.16 17.93
C THR A 118 22.34 -3.63 18.27
N SER A 119 22.22 -2.70 19.21
CA SER A 119 20.97 -2.02 19.58
C SER A 119 20.36 -1.18 18.43
N ALA A 120 21.18 -0.76 17.45
CA ALA A 120 20.69 -0.04 16.28
C ALA A 120 19.79 -0.91 15.39
N GLY A 121 19.99 -2.24 15.40
CA GLY A 121 19.22 -3.19 14.58
C GLY A 121 19.48 -3.09 13.07
N ILE A 122 20.44 -2.26 12.65
CA ILE A 122 20.87 -2.05 11.27
C ILE A 122 22.39 -2.02 11.19
N THR A 123 22.95 -2.49 10.08
CA THR A 123 24.39 -2.41 9.83
C THR A 123 24.78 -1.09 9.18
N THR A 124 26.04 -0.69 9.32
CA THR A 124 26.59 0.51 8.66
C THR A 124 26.36 0.46 7.15
N GLN A 125 26.58 -0.69 6.52
CA GLN A 125 26.36 -0.91 5.09
C GLN A 125 24.90 -0.67 4.70
N ALA A 126 23.96 -1.27 5.43
CA ALA A 126 22.53 -1.10 5.18
C ALA A 126 22.07 0.34 5.41
N LEU A 127 22.61 1.03 6.43
CA LEU A 127 22.32 2.43 6.68
C LEU A 127 22.79 3.32 5.52
N VAL A 128 23.98 3.09 4.99
CA VAL A 128 24.49 3.83 3.81
C VAL A 128 23.56 3.64 2.61
N GLY A 129 23.19 2.39 2.29
CA GLY A 129 22.25 2.12 1.20
C GLY A 129 20.90 2.78 1.40
N PHE A 130 20.38 2.75 2.63
CA PHE A 130 19.12 3.38 2.99
C PHE A 130 19.16 4.91 2.78
N VAL A 131 20.21 5.57 3.23
CA VAL A 131 20.41 7.02 3.01
C VAL A 131 20.53 7.35 1.53
N LEU A 132 21.28 6.56 0.77
CA LEU A 132 21.41 6.75 -0.68
C LEU A 132 20.07 6.55 -1.40
N PHE A 133 19.25 5.59 -0.97
CA PHE A 133 17.90 5.43 -1.52
C PHE A 133 17.04 6.68 -1.26
N ILE A 134 17.08 7.22 -0.05
CA ILE A 134 16.37 8.46 0.27
C ILE A 134 16.78 9.60 -0.68
N ILE A 135 18.09 9.79 -0.89
CA ILE A 135 18.63 10.82 -1.78
C ILE A 135 18.13 10.65 -3.22
N VAL A 136 18.01 9.41 -3.72
CA VAL A 136 17.50 9.13 -5.07
C VAL A 136 15.99 9.28 -5.15
N TYR A 137 15.28 8.85 -4.11
CA TYR A 137 13.82 8.72 -4.14
C TYR A 137 13.09 10.06 -3.89
N PHE A 138 13.61 10.92 -3.01
CA PHE A 138 12.95 12.21 -2.71
C PHE A 138 12.79 13.15 -3.93
N PRO A 139 13.77 13.29 -4.83
CA PRO A 139 13.58 14.03 -6.08
C PRO A 139 12.44 13.46 -6.94
N ILE A 140 12.27 12.16 -6.99
CA ILE A 140 11.18 11.50 -7.74
C ILE A 140 9.81 11.93 -7.19
N ILE A 141 9.65 11.91 -5.85
CA ILE A 141 8.42 12.38 -5.19
C ILE A 141 8.13 13.87 -5.52
N TRP A 142 9.18 14.68 -5.53
CA TRP A 142 9.03 16.11 -5.66
C TRP A 142 8.71 16.55 -7.08
N TYR A 143 9.42 15.99 -8.08
CA TYR A 143 9.37 16.47 -9.46
C TYR A 143 8.42 15.68 -10.36
N ILE A 144 8.12 14.40 -10.08
CA ILE A 144 7.31 13.58 -10.96
C ILE A 144 5.85 13.52 -10.44
N PRO A 145 4.88 14.12 -11.15
CA PRO A 145 3.49 14.03 -10.77
C PRO A 145 2.87 12.67 -11.19
N PRO A 146 1.77 12.20 -10.56
CA PRO A 146 1.17 10.89 -10.83
C PRO A 146 0.78 10.64 -12.29
N HIS A 147 0.27 11.65 -12.99
CA HIS A 147 -0.10 11.52 -14.41
C HIS A 147 1.10 11.33 -15.35
N ARG A 148 2.32 11.67 -14.93
CA ARG A 148 3.55 11.46 -15.72
C ARG A 148 4.27 10.17 -15.42
N ILE A 149 4.10 9.62 -14.20
CA ILE A 149 4.78 8.37 -13.79
C ILE A 149 4.34 7.18 -14.65
N GLN A 150 3.14 7.22 -15.21
CA GLN A 150 2.59 6.21 -16.10
C GLN A 150 3.58 5.77 -17.20
N LYS A 151 4.28 6.72 -17.82
CA LYS A 151 5.25 6.45 -18.89
C LYS A 151 6.42 5.55 -18.49
N PHE A 152 6.67 5.44 -17.20
CA PHE A 152 7.74 4.62 -16.63
C PHE A 152 7.24 3.29 -16.06
N LEU A 153 5.92 3.10 -15.89
CA LEU A 153 5.36 1.87 -15.31
C LEU A 153 5.49 0.68 -16.27
N GLU A 154 5.28 0.89 -17.57
CA GLU A 154 5.41 -0.17 -18.55
C GLU A 154 6.84 -0.73 -18.64
N PRO A 155 7.90 0.09 -18.83
CA PRO A 155 9.26 -0.42 -18.79
C PRO A 155 9.63 -0.98 -17.42
N ALA A 156 9.13 -0.42 -16.32
CA ALA A 156 9.36 -0.95 -14.98
C ALA A 156 8.77 -2.35 -14.81
N LEU A 157 7.59 -2.62 -15.35
CA LEU A 157 6.98 -3.95 -15.35
C LEU A 157 7.84 -4.97 -16.11
N ILE A 158 8.33 -4.61 -17.29
CA ILE A 158 9.21 -5.48 -18.09
C ILE A 158 10.50 -5.81 -17.31
N ILE A 159 11.11 -4.80 -16.70
CA ILE A 159 12.31 -4.97 -15.85
C ILE A 159 11.99 -5.88 -14.65
N ALA A 160 10.82 -5.69 -14.01
CA ALA A 160 10.39 -6.51 -12.89
C ALA A 160 10.27 -7.99 -13.27
N VAL A 161 9.56 -8.29 -14.36
CA VAL A 161 9.40 -9.66 -14.88
C VAL A 161 10.75 -10.28 -15.20
N ALA A 162 11.59 -9.58 -15.98
CA ALA A 162 12.90 -10.07 -16.37
C ALA A 162 13.79 -10.35 -15.14
N THR A 163 13.76 -9.47 -14.14
CA THR A 163 14.53 -9.61 -12.90
C THR A 163 14.08 -10.82 -12.10
N MET A 164 12.77 -10.99 -11.88
CA MET A 164 12.25 -12.12 -11.10
C MET A 164 12.50 -13.45 -11.79
N LEU A 165 12.27 -13.52 -13.09
CA LEU A 165 12.57 -14.74 -13.88
C LEU A 165 14.07 -15.03 -13.93
N GLY A 166 14.91 -14.00 -14.05
CA GLY A 166 16.37 -14.14 -14.03
C GLY A 166 16.90 -14.68 -12.71
N ILE A 167 16.42 -14.15 -11.58
CA ILE A 167 16.79 -14.63 -10.22
C ILE A 167 16.33 -16.09 -10.04
N MET A 168 15.08 -16.40 -10.39
CA MET A 168 14.53 -17.75 -10.27
C MET A 168 15.28 -18.74 -11.17
N GLY A 169 15.49 -18.38 -12.45
CA GLY A 169 16.21 -19.22 -13.42
C GLY A 169 17.64 -19.50 -12.97
N TRP A 170 18.35 -18.49 -12.48
CA TRP A 170 19.68 -18.68 -11.89
C TRP A 170 19.65 -19.62 -10.68
N ALA A 171 18.73 -19.43 -9.75
CA ALA A 171 18.64 -20.24 -8.53
C ALA A 171 18.38 -21.72 -8.87
N VAL A 172 17.46 -22.00 -9.79
CA VAL A 172 17.14 -23.37 -10.25
C VAL A 172 18.33 -23.99 -10.99
N ALA A 173 19.02 -23.22 -11.84
CA ALA A 173 20.21 -23.71 -12.55
C ALA A 173 21.36 -24.00 -11.60
N ALA A 174 21.63 -23.14 -10.63
CA ALA A 174 22.71 -23.30 -9.64
C ALA A 174 22.48 -24.51 -8.72
N ASN A 175 21.24 -24.84 -8.43
CA ASN A 175 20.86 -25.98 -7.60
C ASN A 175 20.58 -27.27 -8.41
N HIS A 176 20.71 -27.24 -9.74
CA HIS A 176 20.29 -28.33 -10.63
C HIS A 176 18.83 -28.79 -10.43
N GLY A 177 17.94 -27.88 -9.98
CA GLY A 177 16.53 -28.15 -9.77
C GLY A 177 15.86 -27.15 -8.81
N PRO A 178 14.52 -27.26 -8.64
CA PRO A 178 13.75 -26.32 -7.83
C PRO A 178 13.91 -26.49 -6.32
N GLY A 179 14.78 -27.38 -5.87
CA GLY A 179 14.92 -27.73 -4.46
C GLY A 179 13.82 -28.66 -3.94
N ASN A 180 13.70 -28.78 -2.63
CA ASN A 180 12.71 -29.66 -2.00
C ASN A 180 11.40 -28.88 -1.75
N LEU A 181 10.48 -28.91 -2.71
CA LEU A 181 9.18 -28.24 -2.63
C LEU A 181 8.11 -29.04 -1.88
N VAL A 182 8.35 -30.34 -1.64
CA VAL A 182 7.31 -31.28 -1.16
C VAL A 182 7.44 -31.57 0.35
N SER A 183 8.64 -31.56 0.89
CA SER A 183 8.86 -31.86 2.30
C SER A 183 8.88 -30.58 3.14
N PRO A 184 7.97 -30.42 4.12
CA PRO A 184 8.01 -29.25 4.99
C PRO A 184 9.29 -29.24 5.82
N ALA A 185 9.90 -28.09 5.99
CA ALA A 185 11.08 -27.90 6.84
C ALA A 185 10.79 -28.17 8.32
N ILE A 186 9.52 -28.10 8.73
CA ILE A 186 9.03 -28.36 10.09
C ILE A 186 7.81 -29.27 10.01
N ALA A 187 7.82 -30.38 10.74
CA ALA A 187 6.65 -31.27 10.85
C ALA A 187 5.54 -30.57 11.66
N ILE A 188 4.42 -30.31 11.04
CA ILE A 188 3.21 -29.75 11.65
C ILE A 188 2.02 -30.69 11.44
N THR A 189 1.06 -30.66 12.36
CA THR A 189 -0.17 -31.43 12.21
C THR A 189 -1.01 -30.92 11.05
N LYS A 190 -1.86 -31.76 10.44
CA LYS A 190 -2.77 -31.34 9.36
C LYS A 190 -3.70 -30.20 9.81
N TYR A 191 -4.11 -30.23 11.08
CA TYR A 191 -4.95 -29.20 11.68
C TYR A 191 -4.23 -27.82 11.71
N GLU A 192 -3.00 -27.79 12.22
CA GLU A 192 -2.19 -26.57 12.23
C GLU A 192 -1.85 -26.09 10.82
N ALA A 193 -1.55 -27.00 9.90
CA ALA A 193 -1.29 -26.64 8.50
C ALA A 193 -2.47 -25.92 7.87
N GLY A 194 -3.71 -26.38 8.16
CA GLY A 194 -4.94 -25.73 7.69
C GLY A 194 -5.04 -24.26 8.18
N PHE A 195 -4.86 -24.04 9.48
CA PHE A 195 -4.93 -22.66 10.03
C PHE A 195 -3.76 -21.78 9.57
N LYS A 196 -2.54 -22.30 9.45
CA LYS A 196 -1.41 -21.57 8.89
C LYS A 196 -1.63 -21.19 7.41
N MET A 197 -2.26 -22.07 6.64
CA MET A 197 -2.64 -21.76 5.25
C MET A 197 -3.66 -20.63 5.20
N VAL A 198 -4.70 -20.67 6.02
CA VAL A 198 -5.69 -19.58 6.10
C VAL A 198 -5.07 -18.30 6.61
N GLN A 199 -4.13 -18.36 7.56
CA GLN A 199 -3.36 -17.20 8.00
C GLN A 199 -2.51 -16.62 6.87
N GLY A 200 -1.91 -17.46 6.03
CA GLY A 200 -1.20 -17.02 4.82
C GLY A 200 -2.12 -16.27 3.86
N ILE A 201 -3.33 -16.79 3.61
CA ILE A 201 -4.34 -16.10 2.80
C ILE A 201 -4.74 -14.76 3.45
N THR A 202 -4.99 -14.74 4.76
CA THR A 202 -5.28 -13.54 5.54
C THR A 202 -4.17 -12.49 5.39
N SER A 203 -2.91 -12.90 5.44
CA SER A 203 -1.75 -12.01 5.29
C SER A 203 -1.71 -11.37 3.90
N ILE A 204 -1.90 -12.16 2.85
CA ILE A 204 -1.92 -11.68 1.46
C ILE A 204 -3.11 -10.75 1.25
N ALA A 205 -4.31 -11.19 1.58
CA ALA A 205 -5.53 -10.42 1.41
C ALA A 205 -5.46 -9.10 2.19
N GLY A 206 -5.04 -9.12 3.46
CA GLY A 206 -4.86 -7.93 4.28
C GLY A 206 -3.87 -6.93 3.69
N THR A 207 -2.75 -7.42 3.15
CA THR A 207 -1.73 -6.59 2.51
C THR A 207 -2.27 -5.83 1.31
N TYR A 208 -3.00 -6.51 0.42
CA TYR A 208 -3.50 -5.90 -0.82
C TYR A 208 -4.80 -5.12 -0.65
N THR A 209 -5.57 -5.38 0.41
CA THR A 209 -6.81 -4.64 0.70
C THR A 209 -6.55 -3.16 0.89
N GLY A 210 -5.49 -2.76 1.60
CA GLY A 210 -5.15 -1.36 1.77
C GLY A 210 -4.84 -0.62 0.45
N GLY A 211 -4.32 -1.32 -0.56
CA GLY A 211 -4.16 -0.78 -1.92
C GLY A 211 -5.48 -0.73 -2.70
N SER A 212 -6.35 -1.73 -2.48
CA SER A 212 -7.67 -1.79 -3.12
C SER A 212 -8.63 -0.71 -2.59
N ASP A 213 -8.59 -0.43 -1.28
CA ASP A 213 -9.41 0.61 -0.65
C ASP A 213 -9.06 2.02 -1.16
N ARG A 214 -7.83 2.20 -1.66
CA ARG A 214 -7.31 3.47 -2.21
C ARG A 214 -7.19 3.48 -3.73
N VAL A 215 -7.82 2.55 -4.41
CA VAL A 215 -7.76 2.48 -5.88
C VAL A 215 -8.32 3.74 -6.55
N SER A 216 -9.24 4.44 -5.89
CA SER A 216 -9.80 5.72 -6.34
C SER A 216 -8.74 6.81 -6.57
N ASP A 217 -7.64 6.79 -5.82
CA ASP A 217 -6.51 7.72 -5.99
C ASP A 217 -5.87 7.60 -7.38
N TRP A 218 -6.00 6.45 -8.01
CA TRP A 218 -5.45 6.16 -9.33
C TRP A 218 -6.51 6.11 -10.42
N THR A 219 -7.70 5.56 -10.16
CA THR A 219 -8.77 5.49 -11.17
C THR A 219 -9.31 6.87 -11.54
N ARG A 220 -9.09 7.88 -10.71
CA ARG A 220 -9.38 9.29 -11.06
C ARG A 220 -8.57 9.79 -12.28
N TYR A 221 -7.43 9.16 -12.60
CA TYR A 221 -6.63 9.45 -13.80
C TYR A 221 -7.05 8.61 -15.02
N ALA A 222 -8.07 7.77 -14.92
CA ALA A 222 -8.52 6.89 -16.00
C ALA A 222 -9.13 7.70 -17.16
N LYS A 223 -8.76 7.35 -18.39
CA LYS A 223 -9.34 7.91 -19.62
C LYS A 223 -10.78 7.49 -19.83
N SER A 224 -11.17 6.31 -19.32
CA SER A 224 -12.52 5.80 -19.45
C SER A 224 -12.97 5.10 -18.16
N ARG A 225 -14.30 5.02 -17.96
CA ARG A 225 -14.93 4.43 -16.77
C ARG A 225 -14.46 2.99 -16.46
N HIS A 226 -14.14 2.21 -17.48
CA HIS A 226 -13.81 0.79 -17.34
C HIS A 226 -12.32 0.48 -17.54
N ALA A 227 -11.45 1.49 -17.70
CA ALA A 227 -10.03 1.28 -18.01
C ALA A 227 -9.29 0.45 -16.95
N ALA A 228 -9.63 0.62 -15.67
CA ALA A 228 -8.96 -0.08 -14.56
C ALA A 228 -9.47 -1.51 -14.33
N THR A 229 -10.73 -1.79 -14.62
CA THR A 229 -11.42 -3.03 -14.24
C THR A 229 -10.74 -4.31 -14.75
N PRO A 230 -10.37 -4.45 -16.03
CA PRO A 230 -9.72 -5.67 -16.51
C PRO A 230 -8.41 -5.97 -15.78
N ALA A 231 -7.59 -4.95 -15.59
CA ALA A 231 -6.29 -5.11 -14.93
C ALA A 231 -6.43 -5.48 -13.44
N MET A 232 -7.41 -4.92 -12.74
CA MET A 232 -7.68 -5.26 -11.34
C MET A 232 -8.11 -6.72 -11.19
N LEU A 233 -8.99 -7.20 -12.07
CA LEU A 233 -9.54 -8.55 -11.98
C LEU A 233 -8.57 -9.65 -12.44
N THR A 234 -7.66 -9.35 -13.36
CA THR A 234 -6.78 -10.36 -13.96
C THR A 234 -5.33 -10.18 -13.61
N CYS A 235 -4.77 -8.99 -13.80
CA CYS A 235 -3.34 -8.76 -13.68
C CYS A 235 -2.84 -8.93 -12.24
N LEU A 236 -3.49 -8.31 -11.27
CA LEU A 236 -3.04 -8.36 -9.87
C LEU A 236 -3.04 -9.80 -9.29
N PRO A 237 -4.13 -10.58 -9.37
CA PRO A 237 -4.13 -11.96 -8.85
C PRO A 237 -3.07 -12.84 -9.52
N ILE A 238 -2.93 -12.73 -10.85
CA ILE A 238 -1.97 -13.54 -11.62
C ILE A 238 -0.53 -13.17 -11.24
N THR A 239 -0.19 -11.89 -11.24
CA THR A 239 1.18 -11.43 -10.97
C THR A 239 1.61 -11.69 -9.53
N VAL A 240 0.72 -11.50 -8.55
CA VAL A 240 1.01 -11.84 -7.14
C VAL A 240 1.27 -13.33 -6.98
N THR A 241 0.42 -14.18 -7.57
CA THR A 241 0.56 -15.64 -7.48
C THR A 241 1.86 -16.12 -8.13
N LEU A 242 2.16 -15.65 -9.34
CA LEU A 242 3.38 -16.03 -10.04
C LEU A 242 4.65 -15.54 -9.33
N THR A 243 4.62 -14.33 -8.77
CA THR A 243 5.76 -13.78 -8.01
C THR A 243 5.96 -14.51 -6.69
N ALA A 244 4.88 -14.85 -5.98
CA ALA A 244 4.97 -15.67 -4.78
C ALA A 244 5.51 -17.08 -5.08
N LEU A 245 5.06 -17.70 -6.18
CA LEU A 245 5.58 -18.99 -6.64
C LEU A 245 7.07 -18.90 -6.99
N ALA A 246 7.49 -17.85 -7.71
CA ALA A 246 8.90 -17.59 -7.98
C ALA A 246 9.71 -17.45 -6.69
N GLY A 247 9.14 -16.80 -5.67
CA GLY A 247 9.75 -16.69 -4.33
C GLY A 247 9.93 -18.05 -3.66
N VAL A 248 8.89 -18.89 -3.67
CA VAL A 248 8.96 -20.26 -3.12
C VAL A 248 10.03 -21.10 -3.83
N ILE A 249 10.02 -21.14 -5.15
CA ILE A 249 10.99 -21.91 -5.96
C ILE A 249 12.41 -21.41 -5.70
N THR A 250 12.62 -20.09 -5.77
CA THR A 250 13.95 -19.49 -5.56
C THR A 250 14.49 -19.78 -4.17
N THR A 251 13.68 -19.60 -3.13
CA THR A 251 14.09 -19.87 -1.75
C THR A 251 14.38 -21.34 -1.52
N SER A 252 13.53 -22.25 -2.04
CA SER A 252 13.78 -23.69 -1.95
C SER A 252 15.07 -24.09 -2.64
N ALA A 253 15.34 -23.60 -3.84
CA ALA A 253 16.57 -23.89 -4.58
C ALA A 253 17.82 -23.33 -3.90
N THR A 254 17.76 -22.09 -3.37
CA THR A 254 18.91 -21.45 -2.75
C THR A 254 19.19 -21.93 -1.33
N THR A 255 18.24 -22.54 -0.63
CA THR A 255 18.43 -23.07 0.74
C THR A 255 19.55 -24.11 0.80
N HIS A 256 19.61 -25.01 -0.20
CA HIS A 256 20.69 -26.00 -0.27
C HIS A 256 22.06 -25.35 -0.47
N TYR A 257 22.11 -24.33 -1.32
CA TYR A 257 23.34 -23.62 -1.69
C TYR A 257 23.86 -22.71 -0.57
N LEU A 258 22.96 -21.99 0.13
CA LEU A 258 23.31 -21.03 1.19
C LEU A 258 23.33 -21.68 2.59
N GLY A 259 22.85 -22.93 2.73
CA GLY A 259 22.75 -23.61 4.01
C GLY A 259 21.67 -23.09 4.95
N THR A 260 20.98 -22.02 4.58
CA THR A 260 19.92 -21.36 5.36
C THR A 260 18.78 -20.88 4.48
N VAL A 261 17.57 -20.87 5.04
CA VAL A 261 16.38 -20.39 4.32
C VAL A 261 16.41 -18.86 4.22
N GLN A 262 16.69 -18.35 3.03
CA GLN A 262 16.69 -16.91 2.74
C GLN A 262 15.39 -16.52 2.06
N TRP A 263 14.43 -16.04 2.83
CA TRP A 263 13.10 -15.66 2.36
C TRP A 263 13.05 -14.28 1.69
N ASN A 264 14.02 -13.40 1.94
CA ASN A 264 14.12 -12.08 1.32
C ASN A 264 15.10 -12.16 0.15
N PRO A 265 14.69 -11.84 -1.10
CA PRO A 265 15.56 -11.93 -2.29
C PRO A 265 16.78 -11.00 -2.21
N LEU A 266 16.67 -9.89 -1.48
CA LEU A 266 17.79 -8.95 -1.29
C LEU A 266 18.86 -9.55 -0.37
N ILE A 267 18.45 -10.14 0.77
CA ILE A 267 19.34 -10.84 1.69
C ILE A 267 19.96 -12.07 1.01
N MET A 268 19.15 -12.78 0.20
CA MET A 268 19.64 -13.91 -0.60
C MET A 268 20.74 -13.48 -1.57
N LEU A 269 20.56 -12.41 -2.32
CA LEU A 269 21.57 -11.90 -3.26
C LEU A 269 22.85 -11.43 -2.52
N GLN A 270 22.71 -10.82 -1.35
CA GLN A 270 23.85 -10.49 -0.50
C GLN A 270 24.61 -11.76 -0.04
N GLY A 271 23.89 -12.80 0.38
CA GLY A 271 24.46 -14.10 0.72
C GLY A 271 25.22 -14.73 -0.45
N VAL A 272 24.68 -14.64 -1.65
CA VAL A 272 25.37 -15.11 -2.88
C VAL A 272 26.64 -14.32 -3.14
N GLN A 273 26.67 -13.01 -2.94
CA GLN A 273 27.89 -12.19 -3.09
C GLN A 273 28.95 -12.54 -2.03
N GLN A 274 28.52 -12.92 -0.82
CA GLN A 274 29.44 -13.32 0.25
C GLN A 274 30.06 -14.71 0.01
N THR A 275 29.30 -15.62 -0.62
CA THR A 275 29.76 -17.01 -0.88
C THR A 275 30.54 -17.12 -2.17
N MET A 276 30.14 -16.43 -3.24
CA MET A 276 30.72 -16.52 -4.59
C MET A 276 30.95 -15.13 -5.19
N TYR A 277 32.10 -14.54 -4.97
CA TYR A 277 32.43 -13.23 -5.51
C TYR A 277 33.18 -13.30 -6.84
N THR A 278 32.64 -14.03 -7.81
CA THR A 278 33.18 -14.14 -9.18
C THR A 278 32.72 -12.97 -10.06
N PRO A 279 33.40 -12.67 -11.18
CA PRO A 279 32.96 -11.65 -12.13
C PRO A 279 31.50 -11.86 -12.62
N GLY A 280 31.11 -13.12 -12.89
CA GLY A 280 29.75 -13.47 -13.29
C GLY A 280 28.73 -13.22 -12.16
N CYS A 281 29.06 -13.59 -10.93
CA CYS A 281 28.22 -13.30 -9.77
C CYS A 281 28.06 -11.78 -9.56
N ARG A 282 29.13 -11.01 -9.67
CA ARG A 282 29.09 -9.55 -9.57
C ARG A 282 28.17 -8.92 -10.61
N ALA A 283 28.32 -9.33 -11.88
CA ALA A 283 27.45 -8.83 -12.96
C ALA A 283 25.98 -9.24 -12.75
N GLY A 284 25.72 -10.51 -12.46
CA GLY A 284 24.36 -11.01 -12.22
C GLY A 284 23.67 -10.32 -11.05
N THR A 285 24.37 -10.18 -9.91
CA THR A 285 23.79 -9.50 -8.74
C THR A 285 23.66 -8.00 -8.91
N PHE A 286 24.51 -7.35 -9.71
CA PHE A 286 24.37 -5.95 -10.08
C PHE A 286 23.05 -5.70 -10.85
N PHE A 287 22.81 -6.46 -11.92
CA PHE A 287 21.59 -6.31 -12.72
C PHE A 287 20.34 -6.74 -11.94
N ALA A 288 20.42 -7.79 -11.12
CA ALA A 288 19.33 -8.17 -10.23
C ALA A 288 19.03 -7.07 -9.20
N GLY A 289 20.04 -6.50 -8.56
CA GLY A 289 19.90 -5.38 -7.63
C GLY A 289 19.30 -4.14 -8.29
N LEU A 290 19.77 -3.78 -9.49
CA LEU A 290 19.25 -2.65 -10.26
C LEU A 290 17.77 -2.85 -10.64
N GLY A 291 17.40 -4.07 -11.05
CA GLY A 291 16.02 -4.42 -11.36
C GLY A 291 15.12 -4.35 -10.13
N LEU A 292 15.54 -4.91 -8.98
CA LEU A 292 14.81 -4.82 -7.72
C LEU A 292 14.71 -3.37 -7.22
N LEU A 293 15.76 -2.55 -7.41
CA LEU A 293 15.73 -1.12 -7.09
C LEU A 293 14.66 -0.40 -7.91
N SER A 294 14.61 -0.64 -9.22
CA SER A 294 13.60 -0.06 -10.11
C SER A 294 12.19 -0.43 -9.64
N VAL A 295 11.92 -1.71 -9.43
CA VAL A 295 10.63 -2.20 -8.93
C VAL A 295 10.25 -1.53 -7.60
N THR A 296 11.18 -1.46 -6.67
CA THR A 296 10.95 -0.88 -5.34
C THR A 296 10.61 0.62 -5.43
N ILE A 297 11.30 1.37 -6.29
CA ILE A 297 11.00 2.80 -6.51
C ILE A 297 9.56 2.96 -7.00
N PHE A 298 9.16 2.21 -8.03
CA PHE A 298 7.84 2.37 -8.64
C PHE A 298 6.71 1.86 -7.73
N VAL A 299 6.89 0.73 -7.06
CA VAL A 299 5.92 0.22 -6.08
C VAL A 299 5.76 1.19 -4.93
N ASN A 300 6.86 1.70 -4.39
CA ASN A 300 6.78 2.66 -3.28
C ASN A 300 6.11 3.96 -3.71
N TYR A 301 6.39 4.46 -4.92
CA TYR A 301 5.74 5.64 -5.44
C TYR A 301 4.23 5.42 -5.63
N THR A 302 3.85 4.32 -6.28
CA THR A 302 2.46 4.07 -6.66
C THR A 302 1.59 3.63 -5.48
N GLN A 303 2.06 2.71 -4.65
CA GLN A 303 1.24 2.11 -3.59
C GLN A 303 1.29 2.89 -2.28
N ASN A 304 2.41 3.53 -1.97
CA ASN A 304 2.59 4.18 -0.69
C ASN A 304 2.63 5.71 -0.80
N CYS A 305 3.46 6.26 -1.68
CA CYS A 305 3.73 7.68 -1.72
C CYS A 305 2.50 8.53 -2.09
N VAL A 306 1.86 8.19 -3.23
CA VAL A 306 0.75 9.01 -3.76
C VAL A 306 -0.47 8.89 -2.86
N SER A 307 -0.92 7.66 -2.58
CA SER A 307 -2.12 7.43 -1.78
C SER A 307 -1.98 7.97 -0.35
N SER A 308 -0.86 7.68 0.33
CA SER A 308 -0.63 8.22 1.69
C SER A 308 -0.53 9.74 1.69
N GLY A 309 0.04 10.32 0.64
CA GLY A 309 0.08 11.78 0.48
C GLY A 309 -1.30 12.39 0.32
N MET A 310 -2.20 11.69 -0.39
CA MET A 310 -3.60 12.09 -0.54
C MET A 310 -4.39 11.92 0.76
N ASP A 311 -4.20 10.81 1.48
CA ASP A 311 -4.83 10.59 2.79
C ASP A 311 -4.56 11.76 3.75
N LEU A 312 -3.30 12.22 3.84
CA LEU A 312 -2.96 13.38 4.66
C LEU A 312 -3.51 14.69 4.10
N ALA A 313 -3.51 14.84 2.77
CA ALA A 313 -4.09 16.04 2.16
C ALA A 313 -5.59 16.15 2.45
N MET A 314 -6.33 15.04 2.51
CA MET A 314 -7.75 15.03 2.89
C MET A 314 -7.99 15.36 4.36
N LEU A 315 -7.05 15.03 5.26
CA LEU A 315 -7.19 15.35 6.69
C LEU A 315 -7.03 16.85 6.99
N ALA A 316 -6.19 17.55 6.24
CA ALA A 316 -5.96 18.98 6.43
C ALA A 316 -5.68 19.69 5.08
N PRO A 317 -6.69 19.78 4.18
CA PRO A 317 -6.52 20.26 2.81
C PRO A 317 -5.95 21.68 2.72
N LYS A 318 -6.24 22.52 3.69
CA LYS A 318 -5.75 23.89 3.76
C LYS A 318 -4.21 23.98 3.87
N TYR A 319 -3.58 23.01 4.55
CA TYR A 319 -2.14 23.05 4.85
C TYR A 319 -1.34 21.94 4.19
N LEU A 320 -1.96 20.81 3.87
CA LEU A 320 -1.31 19.63 3.33
C LEU A 320 -1.69 19.41 1.87
N SER A 321 -0.69 19.47 1.00
CA SER A 321 -0.78 18.96 -0.36
C SER A 321 -0.29 17.52 -0.42
N ARG A 322 -0.62 16.78 -1.48
CA ARG A 322 -0.10 15.43 -1.72
C ARG A 322 1.42 15.34 -1.53
N ARG A 323 2.19 16.31 -2.07
CA ARG A 323 3.66 16.31 -1.93
C ARG A 323 4.11 16.43 -0.48
N ARG A 324 3.53 17.35 0.28
CA ARG A 324 3.84 17.51 1.72
C ARG A 324 3.45 16.27 2.51
N GLY A 325 2.26 15.73 2.25
CA GLY A 325 1.79 14.49 2.86
C GLY A 325 2.72 13.32 2.60
N SER A 326 3.16 13.12 1.36
CA SER A 326 4.12 12.07 1.00
C SER A 326 5.46 12.19 1.75
N ILE A 327 5.97 13.40 1.93
CA ILE A 327 7.23 13.64 2.67
C ILE A 327 7.02 13.32 4.16
N ILE A 328 5.92 13.76 4.76
CA ILE A 328 5.60 13.47 6.16
C ILE A 328 5.51 11.95 6.37
N PHE A 329 4.82 11.22 5.49
CA PHE A 329 4.75 9.77 5.57
C PHE A 329 6.12 9.10 5.38
N SER A 330 6.99 9.65 4.51
CA SER A 330 8.37 9.16 4.37
C SER A 330 9.14 9.28 5.68
N ILE A 331 9.03 10.43 6.34
CA ILE A 331 9.69 10.67 7.64
C ILE A 331 9.14 9.71 8.70
N LEU A 332 7.82 9.52 8.77
CA LEU A 332 7.20 8.57 9.68
C LEU A 332 7.65 7.12 9.39
N GLY A 333 7.79 6.76 8.11
CA GLY A 333 8.33 5.47 7.69
C GLY A 333 9.78 5.23 8.12
N ILE A 334 10.60 6.28 8.14
CA ILE A 334 11.99 6.22 8.66
C ILE A 334 11.97 6.03 10.17
N ILE A 335 11.16 6.80 10.89
CA ILE A 335 11.00 6.75 12.36
C ILE A 335 10.53 5.38 12.81
N ALA A 336 9.68 4.69 12.02
CA ALA A 336 9.21 3.33 12.30
C ALA A 336 10.32 2.26 12.32
N GLN A 337 11.54 2.57 11.87
CA GLN A 337 12.69 1.66 11.86
C GLN A 337 12.36 0.30 11.21
N PRO A 338 12.00 0.27 9.91
CA PRO A 338 11.48 -0.94 9.24
C PRO A 338 12.43 -2.15 9.30
N TRP A 339 13.71 -1.93 9.42
CA TRP A 339 14.72 -2.99 9.56
C TRP A 339 14.51 -3.88 10.79
N ARG A 340 13.86 -3.40 11.86
CA ARG A 340 13.66 -4.17 13.08
C ARG A 340 12.69 -5.33 12.93
N PHE A 341 11.67 -5.19 12.07
CA PHE A 341 10.67 -6.25 11.85
C PHE A 341 10.90 -7.05 10.56
N LEU A 342 11.90 -6.67 9.76
CA LEU A 342 12.27 -7.40 8.55
C LEU A 342 13.38 -8.47 8.80
N THR A 343 13.82 -8.61 10.02
CA THR A 343 14.89 -9.57 10.39
C THR A 343 14.44 -11.03 10.38
N GLN A 344 13.13 -11.29 10.58
CA GLN A 344 12.58 -12.64 10.68
C GLN A 344 11.30 -12.78 9.85
N ALA A 345 11.19 -13.87 9.09
CA ALA A 345 10.02 -14.19 8.27
C ALA A 345 8.71 -14.19 9.09
N ALA A 346 8.78 -14.70 10.31
CA ALA A 346 7.65 -14.77 11.20
C ALA A 346 7.12 -13.41 11.63
N THR A 347 7.99 -12.51 12.04
CA THR A 347 7.61 -11.13 12.40
C THR A 347 6.98 -10.44 11.19
N PHE A 348 7.55 -10.64 10.00
CA PHE A 348 7.02 -10.11 8.76
C PHE A 348 5.59 -10.63 8.48
N ILE A 349 5.35 -11.95 8.56
CA ILE A 349 4.00 -12.53 8.39
C ILE A 349 3.03 -12.02 9.46
N THR A 350 3.46 -11.85 10.70
CA THR A 350 2.60 -11.30 11.75
C THR A 350 2.18 -9.87 11.46
N VAL A 351 3.10 -9.03 11.00
CA VAL A 351 2.79 -7.66 10.56
C VAL A 351 1.79 -7.69 9.41
N LEU A 352 1.99 -8.53 8.40
CA LEU A 352 1.06 -8.65 7.26
C LEU A 352 -0.32 -9.17 7.68
N SER A 353 -0.38 -10.17 8.56
CA SER A 353 -1.65 -10.71 9.08
C SER A 353 -2.42 -9.67 9.90
N SER A 354 -1.69 -8.77 10.59
CA SER A 354 -2.30 -7.67 11.35
C SER A 354 -3.13 -6.74 10.47
N PHE A 355 -2.70 -6.53 9.22
CA PHE A 355 -3.48 -5.75 8.26
C PHE A 355 -4.84 -6.40 7.99
N GLY A 356 -4.92 -7.74 7.94
CA GLY A 356 -6.18 -8.45 7.82
C GLY A 356 -7.18 -8.12 8.93
N VAL A 357 -6.70 -7.92 10.17
CA VAL A 357 -7.55 -7.57 11.31
C VAL A 357 -8.22 -6.21 11.14
N PHE A 358 -7.47 -5.21 10.63
CA PHE A 358 -7.94 -3.82 10.56
C PHE A 358 -8.54 -3.45 9.19
N MET A 359 -7.94 -3.92 8.09
CA MET A 359 -8.37 -3.53 6.74
C MET A 359 -9.60 -4.30 6.28
N SER A 360 -9.74 -5.56 6.65
CA SER A 360 -10.86 -6.39 6.23
C SER A 360 -12.22 -5.84 6.64
N PRO A 361 -12.45 -5.44 7.91
CA PRO A 361 -13.70 -4.81 8.32
C PRO A 361 -13.98 -3.49 7.61
N ALA A 362 -12.96 -2.68 7.35
CA ALA A 362 -13.08 -1.41 6.64
C ALA A 362 -13.53 -1.63 5.19
N ALA A 363 -12.83 -2.52 4.47
CA ALA A 363 -13.19 -2.89 3.10
C ALA A 363 -14.61 -3.46 3.00
N ALA A 364 -15.01 -4.27 3.96
CA ALA A 364 -16.36 -4.84 3.99
C ALA A 364 -17.44 -3.79 4.15
N VAL A 365 -17.22 -2.76 4.99
CA VAL A 365 -18.13 -1.63 5.14
C VAL A 365 -18.23 -0.85 3.82
N LEU A 366 -17.10 -0.55 3.17
CA LEU A 366 -17.07 0.16 1.89
C LEU A 366 -17.80 -0.63 0.80
N MET A 367 -17.51 -1.93 0.67
CA MET A 367 -18.16 -2.82 -0.31
C MET A 367 -19.66 -2.96 -0.05
N SER A 368 -20.06 -3.10 1.22
CA SER A 368 -21.47 -3.20 1.60
C SER A 368 -22.22 -1.90 1.34
N ASP A 369 -21.59 -0.73 1.64
CA ASP A 369 -22.21 0.57 1.32
C ASP A 369 -22.43 0.72 -0.18
N PHE A 370 -21.40 0.42 -0.97
CA PHE A 370 -21.45 0.60 -2.41
C PHE A 370 -22.45 -0.35 -3.10
N TRP A 371 -22.37 -1.68 -2.81
CA TRP A 371 -23.14 -2.68 -3.54
C TRP A 371 -24.51 -2.96 -2.95
N LEU A 372 -24.63 -3.06 -1.61
CA LEU A 372 -25.84 -3.50 -0.93
C LEU A 372 -26.74 -2.34 -0.50
N VAL A 373 -26.15 -1.28 0.07
CA VAL A 373 -26.91 -0.15 0.61
C VAL A 373 -27.25 0.85 -0.47
N ARG A 374 -26.26 1.37 -1.20
CA ARG A 374 -26.45 2.40 -2.24
C ARG A 374 -26.71 1.83 -3.63
N ARG A 375 -26.45 0.55 -3.84
CA ARG A 375 -26.67 -0.16 -5.12
C ARG A 375 -25.99 0.55 -6.30
N THR A 376 -24.73 0.95 -6.11
CA THR A 376 -23.90 1.69 -7.08
C THR A 376 -24.34 3.11 -7.42
N LYS A 377 -25.37 3.65 -6.76
CA LYS A 377 -25.87 4.99 -6.99
C LYS A 377 -25.30 5.97 -5.99
N TRP A 378 -24.63 6.99 -6.49
CA TRP A 378 -23.98 8.03 -5.69
C TRP A 378 -24.32 9.41 -6.21
N ASN A 379 -24.52 10.34 -5.30
CA ASN A 379 -24.59 11.76 -5.59
C ASN A 379 -23.19 12.35 -5.37
N ILE A 380 -22.40 12.41 -6.46
CA ILE A 380 -20.98 12.77 -6.37
C ILE A 380 -20.77 14.21 -5.86
N PRO A 381 -21.54 15.24 -6.29
CA PRO A 381 -21.43 16.60 -5.75
C PRO A 381 -21.54 16.66 -4.22
N GLU A 382 -22.47 15.90 -3.66
CA GLU A 382 -22.71 15.90 -2.22
C GLU A 382 -21.57 15.30 -1.38
N LEU A 383 -20.63 14.56 -1.99
CA LEU A 383 -19.41 14.08 -1.32
C LEU A 383 -18.49 15.23 -0.90
N TYR A 384 -18.53 16.33 -1.61
CA TYR A 384 -17.68 17.50 -1.37
C TYR A 384 -18.39 18.62 -0.59
N ARG A 385 -19.68 18.41 -0.23
CA ARG A 385 -20.51 19.42 0.42
C ARG A 385 -20.58 19.21 1.95
N PRO A 386 -20.03 20.13 2.74
CA PRO A 386 -20.18 20.09 4.20
C PRO A 386 -21.66 20.22 4.58
N GLY A 387 -22.14 19.37 5.51
CA GLY A 387 -23.54 19.34 5.92
C GLY A 387 -24.50 18.65 4.94
N GLY A 388 -24.02 18.16 3.78
CA GLY A 388 -24.79 17.42 2.80
C GLY A 388 -25.28 16.05 3.27
N ILE A 389 -25.83 15.24 2.34
CA ILE A 389 -26.40 13.91 2.67
C ILE A 389 -25.37 12.93 3.25
N TYR A 390 -24.08 13.09 2.91
CA TYR A 390 -22.97 12.27 3.42
C TYR A 390 -22.37 12.79 4.74
N TRP A 391 -22.92 13.88 5.29
CA TRP A 391 -22.46 14.38 6.59
C TRP A 391 -22.89 13.50 7.75
N TYR A 392 -23.88 12.63 7.56
CA TYR A 392 -24.43 11.70 8.54
C TYR A 392 -24.76 12.38 9.88
N THR A 393 -24.28 11.85 11.01
CA THR A 393 -24.51 12.40 12.35
C THR A 393 -23.27 13.18 12.78
N ALA A 394 -23.33 14.52 12.65
CA ALA A 394 -22.22 15.41 12.99
C ALA A 394 -20.87 15.01 12.35
N GLY A 395 -20.88 14.61 11.10
CA GLY A 395 -19.68 14.17 10.34
C GLY A 395 -19.31 12.70 10.55
N VAL A 396 -20.07 11.92 11.33
CA VAL A 396 -19.74 10.53 11.66
C VAL A 396 -20.83 9.56 11.22
N ASN A 397 -20.45 8.54 10.47
CA ASN A 397 -21.31 7.40 10.18
C ASN A 397 -21.20 6.35 11.29
N TRP A 398 -21.98 6.50 12.36
CA TRP A 398 -21.94 5.59 13.51
C TRP A 398 -22.18 4.12 13.14
N ARG A 399 -22.97 3.83 12.08
CA ARG A 399 -23.24 2.46 11.60
C ARG A 399 -21.96 1.78 11.12
N ALA A 400 -21.14 2.55 10.39
CA ALA A 400 -19.84 2.07 9.93
C ALA A 400 -18.90 1.75 11.08
N PHE A 401 -18.84 2.63 12.09
CA PHE A 401 -18.01 2.40 13.28
C PHE A 401 -18.44 1.17 14.07
N VAL A 402 -19.75 1.01 14.32
CA VAL A 402 -20.27 -0.17 15.05
C VAL A 402 -19.93 -1.45 14.28
N ALA A 403 -20.22 -1.51 12.98
CA ALA A 403 -19.93 -2.67 12.15
C ALA A 403 -18.41 -2.98 12.09
N TYR A 404 -17.59 -1.96 11.93
CA TYR A 404 -16.14 -2.08 11.90
C TYR A 404 -15.59 -2.67 13.21
N PHE A 405 -15.94 -2.09 14.35
CA PHE A 405 -15.41 -2.54 15.63
C PHE A 405 -15.90 -3.93 16.03
N LEU A 406 -17.16 -4.28 15.76
CA LEU A 406 -17.66 -5.62 16.05
C LEU A 406 -17.02 -6.71 15.16
N GLY A 407 -16.69 -6.40 13.90
CA GLY A 407 -15.96 -7.32 13.05
C GLY A 407 -14.49 -7.48 13.44
N MET A 408 -13.86 -6.42 13.95
CA MET A 408 -12.46 -6.42 14.37
C MET A 408 -12.23 -7.10 15.72
N PHE A 409 -13.14 -6.87 16.68
CA PHE A 409 -12.97 -7.18 18.11
C PHE A 409 -12.55 -8.63 18.40
N PRO A 410 -13.17 -9.68 17.80
CA PRO A 410 -12.79 -11.07 18.10
C PRO A 410 -11.37 -11.46 17.70
N ALA A 411 -10.77 -10.73 16.76
CA ALA A 411 -9.39 -11.00 16.31
C ALA A 411 -8.34 -10.30 17.19
N LEU A 412 -8.71 -9.28 17.96
CA LEU A 412 -7.78 -8.47 18.77
C LEU A 412 -7.02 -9.27 19.83
N PRO A 413 -7.64 -10.17 20.64
CA PRO A 413 -6.87 -10.92 21.63
C PRO A 413 -5.78 -11.79 21.01
N GLY A 414 -6.10 -12.48 19.89
CA GLY A 414 -5.13 -13.29 19.17
C GLY A 414 -4.04 -12.44 18.49
N PHE A 415 -4.39 -11.25 18.01
CA PHE A 415 -3.42 -10.27 17.52
C PHE A 415 -2.46 -9.83 18.64
N VAL A 416 -2.95 -9.44 19.82
CA VAL A 416 -2.11 -9.04 20.96
C VAL A 416 -1.20 -10.20 21.40
N ASN A 417 -1.69 -11.44 21.38
CA ASN A 417 -0.84 -12.61 21.61
C ASN A 417 0.26 -12.74 20.55
N ALA A 418 -0.08 -12.59 19.26
CA ALA A 418 0.88 -12.70 18.17
C ALA A 418 1.98 -11.62 18.21
N VAL A 419 1.67 -10.44 18.75
CA VAL A 419 2.65 -9.37 18.97
C VAL A 419 3.40 -9.49 20.31
N GLY A 420 3.20 -10.58 21.06
CA GLY A 420 3.96 -10.91 22.28
C GLY A 420 3.43 -10.25 23.56
N GLY A 421 2.21 -9.70 23.53
CA GLY A 421 1.67 -8.94 24.67
C GLY A 421 0.99 -9.77 25.75
N LEU A 422 0.29 -10.83 25.38
CA LEU A 422 -0.51 -11.65 26.31
C LEU A 422 -0.63 -13.09 25.81
N HIS A 423 -0.55 -14.06 26.71
CA HIS A 423 -0.93 -15.44 26.39
C HIS A 423 -2.45 -15.59 26.46
N VAL A 424 -3.06 -15.96 25.35
CA VAL A 424 -4.51 -16.17 25.24
C VAL A 424 -4.84 -17.61 24.88
N ASN A 425 -6.11 -18.00 25.10
CA ASN A 425 -6.61 -19.29 24.71
C ASN A 425 -6.48 -19.49 23.18
N GLU A 426 -6.26 -20.74 22.76
CA GLU A 426 -6.11 -21.14 21.36
C GLU A 426 -7.27 -20.65 20.46
N VAL A 427 -8.49 -20.58 20.98
CA VAL A 427 -9.65 -20.05 20.24
C VAL A 427 -9.39 -18.65 19.68
N TRP A 428 -8.82 -17.75 20.50
CA TRP A 428 -8.51 -16.39 20.06
C TRP A 428 -7.37 -16.35 19.05
N VAL A 429 -6.40 -17.25 19.17
CA VAL A 429 -5.34 -17.41 18.15
C VAL A 429 -5.95 -17.83 16.82
N ARG A 430 -6.93 -18.74 16.82
CA ARG A 430 -7.64 -19.16 15.60
C ARG A 430 -8.47 -18.03 14.99
N PHE A 431 -9.16 -17.22 15.82
CA PHE A 431 -9.83 -16.00 15.33
C PHE A 431 -8.87 -15.04 14.64
N TYR A 432 -7.68 -14.83 15.17
CA TYR A 432 -6.65 -14.02 14.53
C TYR A 432 -6.21 -14.61 13.17
N GLN A 433 -6.01 -15.92 13.11
CA GLN A 433 -5.59 -16.58 11.87
C GLN A 433 -6.63 -16.49 10.75
N VAL A 434 -7.92 -16.47 11.08
CA VAL A 434 -9.03 -16.32 10.12
C VAL A 434 -9.61 -14.91 10.05
N SER A 435 -8.96 -13.93 10.66
CA SER A 435 -9.48 -12.58 10.91
C SER A 435 -9.98 -11.88 9.65
N TYR A 436 -9.34 -12.08 8.51
CA TYR A 436 -9.75 -11.44 7.26
C TYR A 436 -11.18 -11.85 6.87
N PHE A 437 -11.44 -13.14 6.82
CA PHE A 437 -12.75 -13.66 6.41
C PHE A 437 -13.83 -13.31 7.44
N PHE A 438 -13.53 -13.52 8.72
CA PHE A 438 -14.46 -13.20 9.79
C PHE A 438 -14.81 -11.71 9.82
N GLY A 439 -13.80 -10.85 9.83
CA GLY A 439 -13.97 -9.39 9.86
C GLY A 439 -14.76 -8.89 8.66
N TYR A 440 -14.44 -9.41 7.46
CA TYR A 440 -15.13 -9.04 6.22
C TYR A 440 -16.63 -9.39 6.24
N ILE A 441 -16.94 -10.64 6.55
CA ILE A 441 -18.34 -11.13 6.56
C ILE A 441 -19.16 -10.42 7.63
N VAL A 442 -18.65 -10.38 8.85
CA VAL A 442 -19.38 -9.81 9.99
C VAL A 442 -19.60 -8.33 9.82
N SER A 443 -18.55 -7.55 9.48
CA SER A 443 -18.70 -6.11 9.30
C SER A 443 -19.61 -5.76 8.11
N GLY A 444 -19.50 -6.48 7.00
CA GLY A 444 -20.33 -6.24 5.82
C GLY A 444 -21.81 -6.49 6.11
N LEU A 445 -22.13 -7.63 6.74
CA LEU A 445 -23.52 -7.97 7.08
C LEU A 445 -24.10 -7.06 8.16
N LEU A 446 -23.32 -6.72 9.20
CA LEU A 446 -23.76 -5.80 10.24
C LEU A 446 -24.03 -4.40 9.68
N TYR A 447 -23.13 -3.90 8.82
CA TYR A 447 -23.33 -2.60 8.21
C TYR A 447 -24.58 -2.55 7.33
N TRP A 448 -24.77 -3.57 6.49
CA TRP A 448 -25.99 -3.71 5.68
C TRP A 448 -27.25 -3.78 6.55
N GLY A 449 -27.25 -4.62 7.59
CA GLY A 449 -28.36 -4.73 8.53
C GLY A 449 -28.68 -3.43 9.25
N LEU A 450 -27.65 -2.72 9.75
CA LEU A 450 -27.82 -1.42 10.39
C LEU A 450 -28.35 -0.36 9.43
N CYS A 451 -27.89 -0.35 8.18
CA CYS A 451 -28.43 0.58 7.16
C CYS A 451 -29.84 0.22 6.71
N THR A 452 -30.25 -1.04 6.80
CA THR A 452 -31.64 -1.46 6.53
C THR A 452 -32.56 -1.04 7.67
N LEU A 453 -32.14 -1.17 8.92
CA LEU A 453 -32.92 -0.75 10.11
C LEU A 453 -32.95 0.77 10.29
N PHE A 454 -31.85 1.43 9.97
CA PHE A 454 -31.67 2.88 10.08
C PHE A 454 -31.16 3.46 8.76
N PRO A 455 -31.99 3.68 7.75
CA PRO A 455 -31.56 4.07 6.41
C PRO A 455 -30.79 5.41 6.41
N PRO A 456 -29.64 5.50 5.72
CA PRO A 456 -28.98 6.78 5.49
C PRO A 456 -29.75 7.63 4.49
N LYS A 457 -29.51 8.94 4.51
CA LYS A 457 -30.12 9.88 3.55
C LYS A 457 -29.55 9.69 2.14
N GLY A 458 -30.29 10.11 1.11
CA GLY A 458 -29.83 10.13 -0.28
C GLY A 458 -29.71 8.75 -0.94
N LEU A 459 -30.46 7.75 -0.45
CA LEU A 459 -30.51 6.43 -1.10
C LEU A 459 -31.24 6.50 -2.43
N GLY A 460 -30.62 5.94 -3.47
CA GLY A 460 -31.20 5.89 -4.83
C GLY A 460 -30.93 7.13 -5.68
N GLU A 461 -30.36 8.18 -5.12
CA GLU A 461 -29.92 9.36 -5.87
C GLU A 461 -28.64 9.04 -6.63
N GLN A 462 -28.64 9.35 -7.94
CA GLN A 462 -27.45 9.27 -8.77
C GLN A 462 -27.27 10.61 -9.48
N VAL A 463 -26.17 11.30 -9.16
CA VAL A 463 -25.75 12.53 -9.84
C VAL A 463 -24.26 12.40 -10.11
N ASP A 464 -23.90 12.39 -11.39
CA ASP A 464 -22.51 12.42 -11.82
C ASP A 464 -22.03 13.87 -11.92
N ILE A 465 -20.73 14.09 -11.72
CA ILE A 465 -20.10 15.39 -11.95
C ILE A 465 -19.39 15.36 -13.28
N ASP A 466 -19.65 16.36 -14.11
CA ASP A 466 -18.70 16.80 -15.12
C ASP A 466 -17.57 17.56 -14.42
N ALA A 467 -16.34 17.05 -14.48
CA ALA A 467 -15.20 17.65 -13.80
C ALA A 467 -14.94 19.09 -14.25
N ASP A 468 -15.24 19.40 -15.52
CA ASP A 468 -15.02 20.73 -16.07
C ASP A 468 -16.06 21.72 -15.53
N VAL A 469 -17.32 21.29 -15.38
CA VAL A 469 -18.38 22.07 -14.74
C VAL A 469 -18.11 22.28 -13.25
N PHE A 470 -17.58 21.25 -12.56
CA PHE A 470 -17.22 21.36 -11.15
C PHE A 470 -16.12 22.39 -10.90
N VAL A 471 -15.14 22.45 -11.81
CA VAL A 471 -14.06 23.44 -11.76
C VAL A 471 -14.57 24.87 -12.02
N ILE A 472 -15.48 25.04 -12.99
CA ILE A 472 -16.00 26.35 -13.42
C ILE A 472 -17.01 26.92 -12.41
N GLN A 473 -17.85 26.10 -11.77
CA GLN A 473 -18.89 26.58 -10.87
C GLN A 473 -18.45 26.87 -9.43
N GLY A 474 -17.17 26.64 -9.11
CA GLY A 474 -16.58 27.11 -7.83
C GLY A 474 -17.29 26.59 -6.59
N LEU A 475 -17.64 25.28 -6.53
CA LEU A 475 -18.23 24.68 -5.32
C LEU A 475 -17.40 24.88 -4.04
N GLY A 476 -16.17 25.44 -4.18
CA GLY A 476 -15.36 25.95 -3.08
C GLY A 476 -15.89 27.25 -2.47
N ASP A 477 -16.59 28.06 -3.22
CA ASP A 477 -17.06 29.39 -2.78
C ASP A 477 -18.42 29.34 -2.10
N GLU A 478 -19.31 28.35 -2.41
CA GLU A 478 -20.58 28.16 -1.71
C GLU A 478 -20.43 27.89 -0.20
N ALA A 479 -19.31 27.30 0.21
CA ALA A 479 -19.01 27.15 1.65
C ALA A 479 -18.74 28.50 2.34
N SER A 480 -18.26 29.49 1.61
CA SER A 480 -18.01 30.86 2.12
C SER A 480 -19.21 31.79 1.96
N GLU A 481 -20.10 31.50 0.99
CA GLU A 481 -21.29 32.30 0.73
C GLU A 481 -22.49 31.86 1.58
N ASN A 482 -22.62 30.58 1.95
CA ASN A 482 -23.62 30.14 2.92
C ASN A 482 -23.39 30.72 4.34
N GLU A 483 -22.16 31.15 4.66
CA GLU A 483 -21.93 31.99 5.84
C GLU A 483 -22.45 33.43 5.64
N LYS A 484 -22.78 33.86 4.40
CA LYS A 484 -23.24 35.21 4.07
C LYS A 484 -24.70 35.31 3.59
N GLY A 485 -25.43 34.21 3.56
CA GLY A 485 -26.90 34.21 3.38
C GLY A 485 -27.40 34.51 1.96
N ILE A 486 -26.71 34.16 0.89
CA ILE A 486 -27.12 34.35 -0.52
C ILE A 486 -27.72 33.06 -1.09
N PRO A 487 -28.87 33.09 -1.80
CA PRO A 487 -29.52 31.89 -2.33
C PRO A 487 -28.76 31.29 -3.52
N SER A 488 -28.63 29.94 -3.50
CA SER A 488 -27.96 29.13 -4.52
C SER A 488 -28.68 29.14 -5.89
N PRO A 489 -27.93 29.13 -7.01
CA PRO A 489 -28.54 28.90 -8.34
C PRO A 489 -28.94 27.43 -8.53
N GLU A 490 -30.09 27.21 -9.15
CA GLU A 490 -30.63 25.89 -9.46
C GLU A 490 -29.70 25.12 -10.43
N VAL A 491 -29.23 23.97 -9.98
CA VAL A 491 -28.47 23.04 -10.83
C VAL A 491 -29.44 22.28 -11.74
N GLY A 492 -29.37 22.51 -13.02
CA GLY A 492 -30.16 21.81 -14.03
C GLY A 492 -29.83 20.31 -14.05
N ALA A 493 -30.76 19.51 -13.56
CA ALA A 493 -30.67 18.05 -13.62
C ALA A 493 -30.93 17.58 -15.06
N THR A 494 -29.87 17.20 -15.78
CA THR A 494 -30.04 16.48 -17.05
C THR A 494 -30.33 15.02 -16.74
N LYS A 495 -31.57 14.60 -16.85
CA LYS A 495 -31.95 13.19 -16.82
C LYS A 495 -31.45 12.57 -18.12
N MET A 496 -30.52 11.61 -18.03
CA MET A 496 -30.25 10.67 -19.10
C MET A 496 -31.23 9.49 -18.98
N GLU A 497 -31.97 9.23 -20.03
CA GLU A 497 -32.75 8.01 -20.24
C GLU A 497 -31.86 6.79 -20.50
#